data_f589463c1ac2186604fbfc6a80b0ddf4
#
_entry.id   f589463c1ac2186604fbfc6a80b0ddf4
#
_cell.length_a   1.000
_cell.length_b   1.000
_cell.length_c   1.000
_cell.angle_alpha   90.00
_cell.angle_beta   90.00
_cell.angle_gamma   90.00
#
_symmetry.space_group_name_H-M   'P 1'
#
loop_
_entity.id
_entity.type
_entity.pdbx_description
1 polymer ?
#
loop_
_entity_poly.entity_id
_entity_poly.type
_entity_poly.pdbx_seq_one_letter_code
_entity_poly.pdbx_strand_id
1 'polypeptide(L)'
;VYTEGEGDKTLVFLSGGGTCSPILDFKSLYSLLSNEYKIAVVEKFGYGFSDVVDEQRDIDTMLSETRMALEKAGIEGPYVLCPHSMSGLEALYWAQKYPEEVEAIIGLDMAVPAYYDEMHISIPITKLGQYGAALGITRWIPGLAESDAIKAGTLSEEEKEIYRAVFY
;
A
#
# COMPACT_ATOMS: atom_id res chain seq x y z
N VAL A 1 -9.64 -4.98 -1.76
CA VAL A 1 -8.87 -4.92 -3.03
C VAL A 1 -9.64 -4.12 -4.05
N TYR A 2 -9.01 -3.14 -4.66
CA TYR A 2 -9.53 -2.41 -5.81
C TYR A 2 -9.00 -3.05 -7.09
N THR A 3 -9.83 -3.14 -8.13
CA THR A 3 -9.44 -3.70 -9.42
C THR A 3 -9.87 -2.80 -10.58
N GLU A 4 -9.02 -2.72 -11.62
CA GLU A 4 -9.28 -1.95 -12.84
C GLU A 4 -8.55 -2.64 -14.02
N GLY A 5 -9.07 -2.47 -15.24
CA GLY A 5 -8.46 -3.04 -16.44
C GLY A 5 -8.72 -4.54 -16.65
N GLU A 6 -8.45 -5.03 -17.87
CA GLU A 6 -8.76 -6.41 -18.30
C GLU A 6 -7.58 -7.10 -19.02
N GLY A 7 -6.35 -6.64 -18.79
CA GLY A 7 -5.15 -7.21 -19.41
C GLY A 7 -4.85 -8.64 -18.93
N ASP A 8 -4.04 -9.35 -19.70
CA ASP A 8 -3.66 -10.74 -19.40
C ASP A 8 -2.72 -10.85 -18.18
N LYS A 9 -1.98 -9.79 -17.86
CA LYS A 9 -1.07 -9.73 -16.71
C LYS A 9 -1.65 -8.88 -15.61
N THR A 10 -1.54 -9.36 -14.38
CA THR A 10 -2.01 -8.65 -13.19
C THR A 10 -0.86 -7.92 -12.52
N LEU A 11 -0.95 -6.59 -12.42
CA LEU A 11 -0.06 -5.76 -11.62
C LEU A 11 -0.67 -5.61 -10.21
N VAL A 12 0.03 -6.09 -9.19
CA VAL A 12 -0.40 -6.00 -7.79
C VAL A 12 0.37 -4.90 -7.09
N PHE A 13 -0.31 -3.81 -6.77
CA PHE A 13 0.26 -2.67 -6.06
C PHE A 13 0.21 -2.90 -4.55
N LEU A 14 1.36 -2.81 -3.92
CA LEU A 14 1.57 -3.02 -2.48
C LEU A 14 2.12 -1.74 -1.85
N SER A 15 1.43 -1.22 -0.85
CA SER A 15 1.82 0.02 -0.18
C SER A 15 2.86 -0.19 0.92
N GLY A 16 3.70 0.81 1.09
CA GLY A 16 4.64 0.92 2.20
C GLY A 16 4.00 1.38 3.50
N GLY A 17 4.83 1.61 4.51
CA GLY A 17 4.39 2.17 5.79
C GLY A 17 3.98 3.63 5.66
N GLY A 18 2.91 4.01 6.36
CA GLY A 18 2.44 5.40 6.39
C GLY A 18 1.67 5.86 5.14
N THR A 19 1.40 4.98 4.19
CA THR A 19 0.48 5.24 3.08
C THR A 19 -0.93 5.42 3.62
N CYS A 20 -1.63 6.47 3.22
CA CYS A 20 -2.99 6.74 3.71
C CYS A 20 -4.01 5.83 3.01
N SER A 21 -4.15 5.98 1.70
CA SER A 21 -5.03 5.15 0.88
C SER A 21 -4.28 4.69 -0.37
N PRO A 22 -3.82 3.44 -0.42
CA PRO A 22 -3.15 2.88 -1.58
C PRO A 22 -3.90 3.08 -2.90
N ILE A 23 -5.23 2.94 -2.89
CA ILE A 23 -6.08 3.15 -4.06
C ILE A 23 -5.92 4.57 -4.60
N LEU A 24 -5.92 5.57 -3.75
CA LEU A 24 -5.80 6.97 -4.16
C LEU A 24 -4.34 7.38 -4.42
N ASP A 25 -3.39 6.86 -3.63
CA ASP A 25 -1.98 7.17 -3.77
C ASP A 25 -1.39 6.66 -5.09
N PHE A 26 -1.76 5.46 -5.52
CA PHE A 26 -1.27 4.89 -6.79
C PHE A 26 -2.11 5.23 -8.01
N LYS A 27 -3.23 5.96 -7.86
CA LYS A 27 -4.18 6.21 -8.94
C LYS A 27 -3.53 6.84 -10.18
N SER A 28 -2.68 7.83 -9.98
CA SER A 28 -2.00 8.52 -11.08
C SER A 28 -1.13 7.59 -11.93
N LEU A 29 -0.65 6.48 -11.37
CA LEU A 29 0.18 5.50 -12.08
C LEU A 29 -0.68 4.40 -12.68
N TYR A 30 -1.51 3.72 -11.87
CA TYR A 30 -2.20 2.54 -12.36
C TYR A 30 -3.26 2.87 -13.44
N SER A 31 -3.89 4.06 -13.38
CA SER A 31 -4.85 4.46 -14.42
C SER A 31 -4.22 4.64 -15.80
N LEU A 32 -2.92 4.87 -15.89
CA LEU A 32 -2.19 4.89 -17.16
C LEU A 32 -1.91 3.48 -17.71
N LEU A 33 -1.93 2.48 -16.84
CA LEU A 33 -1.57 1.09 -17.13
C LEU A 33 -2.80 0.20 -17.34
N SER A 34 -3.96 0.62 -16.86
CA SER A 34 -5.20 -0.18 -16.86
C SER A 34 -5.74 -0.52 -18.26
N ASN A 35 -5.28 0.18 -19.31
CA ASN A 35 -5.62 -0.17 -20.69
C ASN A 35 -4.91 -1.44 -21.21
N GLU A 36 -3.79 -1.83 -20.58
CA GLU A 36 -2.94 -2.94 -21.03
C GLU A 36 -2.83 -4.04 -19.98
N TYR A 37 -3.06 -3.71 -18.72
CA TYR A 37 -2.88 -4.61 -17.59
C TYR A 37 -4.13 -4.68 -16.72
N LYS A 38 -4.32 -5.82 -16.08
CA LYS A 38 -5.23 -5.93 -14.94
C LYS A 38 -4.53 -5.33 -13.72
N ILE A 39 -5.17 -4.38 -13.08
CA ILE A 39 -4.67 -3.71 -11.89
C ILE A 39 -5.33 -4.32 -10.65
N ALA A 40 -4.55 -4.61 -9.64
CA ALA A 40 -5.03 -4.94 -8.30
C ALA A 40 -4.31 -4.08 -7.27
N VAL A 41 -5.02 -3.25 -6.54
CA VAL A 41 -4.47 -2.45 -5.44
C VAL A 41 -4.95 -3.03 -4.12
N VAL A 42 -4.02 -3.48 -3.29
CA VAL A 42 -4.34 -4.09 -2.00
C VAL A 42 -4.22 -3.04 -0.90
N GLU A 43 -5.33 -2.73 -0.26
CA GLU A 43 -5.34 -1.97 0.99
C GLU A 43 -5.30 -2.95 2.16
N LYS A 44 -4.17 -3.00 2.84
CA LYS A 44 -3.97 -3.84 4.03
C LYS A 44 -4.84 -3.34 5.18
N PHE A 45 -5.06 -4.16 6.17
CA PHE A 45 -5.74 -3.72 7.39
C PHE A 45 -5.09 -2.46 7.98
N GLY A 46 -5.92 -1.48 8.32
CA GLY A 46 -5.50 -0.17 8.82
C GLY A 46 -5.09 0.84 7.74
N TYR A 47 -5.28 0.52 6.47
CA TYR A 47 -5.02 1.42 5.33
C TYR A 47 -6.32 1.71 4.58
N GLY A 48 -6.47 2.96 4.14
CA GLY A 48 -7.55 3.36 3.26
C GLY A 48 -8.93 3.00 3.81
N PHE A 49 -9.66 2.22 3.04
CA PHE A 49 -11.02 1.78 3.36
C PHE A 49 -11.09 0.43 4.07
N SER A 50 -9.92 -0.15 4.43
CA SER A 50 -9.87 -1.43 5.14
C SER A 50 -10.07 -1.25 6.64
N ASP A 51 -10.64 -2.27 7.27
CA ASP A 51 -10.85 -2.29 8.73
C ASP A 51 -9.53 -2.15 9.50
N VAL A 52 -9.62 -1.58 10.68
CA VAL A 52 -8.51 -1.54 11.64
C VAL A 52 -8.57 -2.80 12.50
N VAL A 53 -7.43 -3.48 12.62
CA VAL A 53 -7.27 -4.64 13.50
C VAL A 53 -6.21 -4.33 14.56
N ASP A 54 -6.47 -4.75 15.80
CA ASP A 54 -5.58 -4.54 16.94
C ASP A 54 -4.75 -5.82 17.23
N GLU A 55 -4.27 -6.46 16.18
CA GLU A 55 -3.44 -7.64 16.27
C GLU A 55 -2.03 -7.35 15.79
N GLN A 56 -1.04 -7.95 16.47
CA GLN A 56 0.33 -7.88 15.99
C GLN A 56 0.47 -8.78 14.77
N ARG A 57 0.90 -8.20 13.65
CA ARG A 57 1.06 -8.90 12.39
C ARG A 57 2.54 -8.95 12.01
N ASP A 58 3.04 -10.15 11.83
CA ASP A 58 4.35 -10.40 11.22
C ASP A 58 4.24 -10.47 9.69
N ILE A 59 5.36 -10.69 9.03
CA ILE A 59 5.42 -10.74 7.56
C ILE A 59 4.64 -11.93 6.99
N ASP A 60 4.59 -13.06 7.71
CA ASP A 60 3.82 -14.24 7.31
C ASP A 60 2.32 -13.96 7.32
N THR A 61 1.84 -13.32 8.38
CA THR A 61 0.45 -12.91 8.53
C THR A 61 0.07 -11.90 7.43
N MET A 62 0.87 -10.85 7.24
CA MET A 62 0.60 -9.82 6.22
C MET A 62 0.56 -10.41 4.81
N LEU A 63 1.52 -11.29 4.47
CA LEU A 63 1.53 -11.97 3.17
C LEU A 63 0.31 -12.88 3.00
N SER A 64 -0.07 -13.63 4.04
CA SER A 64 -1.25 -14.48 4.00
C SER A 64 -2.54 -13.68 3.81
N GLU A 65 -2.68 -12.53 4.49
CA GLU A 65 -3.79 -11.60 4.33
C GLU A 65 -3.88 -11.05 2.91
N THR A 66 -2.74 -10.62 2.35
CA THR A 66 -2.64 -10.10 0.98
C THR A 66 -3.07 -11.16 -0.05
N ARG A 67 -2.54 -12.37 0.06
CA ARG A 67 -2.89 -13.50 -0.83
C ARG A 67 -4.37 -13.87 -0.72
N MET A 68 -4.90 -13.97 0.50
CA MET A 68 -6.33 -14.24 0.73
C MET A 68 -7.23 -13.13 0.17
N ALA A 69 -6.81 -11.87 0.26
CA ALA A 69 -7.57 -10.76 -0.29
C ALA A 69 -7.66 -10.83 -1.82
N LEU A 70 -6.56 -11.18 -2.50
CA LEU A 70 -6.54 -11.39 -3.96
C LEU A 70 -7.40 -12.60 -4.35
N GLU A 71 -7.28 -13.73 -3.66
CA GLU A 71 -8.08 -14.92 -3.88
C GLU A 71 -9.59 -14.61 -3.76
N LYS A 72 -10.00 -13.94 -2.68
CA LYS A 72 -11.41 -13.53 -2.48
C LYS A 72 -11.90 -12.53 -3.51
N ALA A 73 -11.02 -11.73 -4.08
CA ALA A 73 -11.35 -10.82 -5.19
C ALA A 73 -11.39 -11.54 -6.56
N GLY A 74 -11.10 -12.84 -6.61
CA GLY A 74 -11.06 -13.62 -7.85
C GLY A 74 -9.86 -13.25 -8.75
N ILE A 75 -8.77 -12.78 -8.13
CA ILE A 75 -7.55 -12.40 -8.84
C ILE A 75 -6.55 -13.55 -8.74
N GLU A 76 -6.24 -14.14 -9.86
CA GLU A 76 -5.32 -15.29 -9.96
C GLU A 76 -3.95 -14.85 -10.47
N GLY A 77 -2.88 -15.55 -9.97
CA GLY A 77 -1.51 -15.33 -10.43
C GLY A 77 -1.19 -16.09 -11.73
N PRO A 78 0.06 -16.04 -12.21
CA PRO A 78 1.17 -15.35 -11.55
C PRO A 78 1.08 -13.83 -11.64
N TYR A 79 1.57 -13.14 -10.60
CA TYR A 79 1.48 -11.69 -10.45
C TYR A 79 2.77 -10.97 -10.84
N VAL A 80 2.65 -9.76 -11.36
CA VAL A 80 3.72 -8.77 -11.36
C VAL A 80 3.52 -7.90 -10.13
N LEU A 81 4.37 -8.04 -9.12
CA LEU A 81 4.28 -7.27 -7.88
C LEU A 81 4.87 -5.87 -8.07
N CYS A 82 4.15 -4.85 -7.66
CA CYS A 82 4.55 -3.45 -7.70
C CYS A 82 4.66 -2.88 -6.27
N PRO A 83 5.69 -3.30 -5.49
CA PRO A 83 5.87 -2.84 -4.13
C PRO A 83 6.41 -1.42 -4.07
N HIS A 84 5.87 -0.61 -3.15
CA HIS A 84 6.39 0.70 -2.79
C HIS A 84 7.01 0.66 -1.39
N SER A 85 8.20 1.27 -1.24
CA SER A 85 8.85 1.44 0.05
C SER A 85 8.95 0.11 0.83
N MET A 86 8.50 0.06 2.06
CA MET A 86 8.55 -1.08 2.99
C MET A 86 7.93 -2.38 2.44
N SER A 87 6.96 -2.30 1.53
CA SER A 87 6.36 -3.51 0.93
C SER A 87 7.31 -4.27 0.00
N GLY A 88 8.48 -3.69 -0.28
CA GLY A 88 9.57 -4.41 -0.93
C GLY A 88 9.99 -5.68 -0.18
N LEU A 89 9.99 -5.66 1.15
CA LEU A 89 10.27 -6.83 1.98
C LEU A 89 9.22 -7.93 1.79
N GLU A 90 7.94 -7.56 1.77
CA GLU A 90 6.85 -8.49 1.54
C GLU A 90 6.92 -9.11 0.15
N ALA A 91 7.16 -8.30 -0.89
CA ALA A 91 7.27 -8.78 -2.26
C ALA A 91 8.45 -9.74 -2.46
N LEU A 92 9.61 -9.43 -1.87
CA LEU A 92 10.77 -10.33 -1.90
C LEU A 92 10.50 -11.63 -1.14
N TYR A 93 9.86 -11.54 0.02
CA TYR A 93 9.48 -12.71 0.81
C TYR A 93 8.45 -13.58 0.07
N TRP A 94 7.46 -12.94 -0.58
CA TRP A 94 6.48 -13.63 -1.42
C TRP A 94 7.16 -14.42 -2.54
N ALA A 95 8.02 -13.76 -3.32
CA ALA A 95 8.75 -14.41 -4.42
C ALA A 95 9.65 -15.56 -3.95
N GLN A 96 10.19 -15.51 -2.73
CA GLN A 96 10.98 -16.61 -2.16
C GLN A 96 10.12 -17.78 -1.68
N LYS A 97 8.98 -17.48 -1.08
CA LYS A 97 8.10 -18.48 -0.44
C LYS A 97 7.16 -19.17 -1.43
N TYR A 98 6.71 -18.44 -2.45
CA TYR A 98 5.77 -18.88 -3.46
C TYR A 98 6.22 -18.41 -4.86
N PRO A 99 7.35 -18.91 -5.37
CA PRO A 99 7.95 -18.44 -6.62
C PRO A 99 7.02 -18.64 -7.84
N GLU A 100 6.14 -19.63 -7.79
CA GLU A 100 5.18 -19.89 -8.86
C GLU A 100 4.06 -18.85 -8.96
N GLU A 101 3.84 -18.07 -7.90
CA GLU A 101 2.83 -17.01 -7.88
C GLU A 101 3.36 -15.66 -8.36
N VAL A 102 4.69 -15.51 -8.51
CA VAL A 102 5.32 -14.21 -8.82
C VAL A 102 6.07 -14.29 -10.13
N GLU A 103 5.55 -13.62 -11.15
CA GLU A 103 6.20 -13.52 -12.47
C GLU A 103 7.37 -12.53 -12.45
N ALA A 104 7.17 -11.37 -11.81
CA ALA A 104 8.18 -10.32 -11.72
C ALA A 104 7.91 -9.39 -10.53
N ILE A 105 8.93 -8.59 -10.18
CA ILE A 105 8.82 -7.49 -9.22
C ILE A 105 9.27 -6.20 -9.89
N ILE A 106 8.41 -5.18 -9.89
CA ILE A 106 8.70 -3.82 -10.35
C ILE A 106 8.72 -2.92 -9.12
N GLY A 107 9.90 -2.65 -8.58
CA GLY A 107 10.04 -1.83 -7.37
C GLY A 107 9.72 -0.36 -7.62
N LEU A 108 8.77 0.18 -6.86
CA LEU A 108 8.43 1.60 -6.83
C LEU A 108 9.16 2.23 -5.62
N ASP A 109 10.43 2.56 -5.79
CA ASP A 109 11.30 3.00 -4.68
C ASP A 109 11.24 2.05 -3.47
N MET A 110 11.29 0.75 -3.77
CA MET A 110 11.11 -0.29 -2.77
C MET A 110 12.32 -0.45 -1.85
N ALA A 111 12.06 -0.66 -0.59
CA ALA A 111 13.10 -1.03 0.38
C ALA A 111 13.52 -2.49 0.21
N VAL A 112 14.81 -2.73 0.41
CA VAL A 112 15.41 -4.07 0.46
C VAL A 112 15.96 -4.34 1.87
N PRO A 113 16.18 -5.60 2.28
CA PRO A 113 16.64 -5.92 3.64
C PRO A 113 17.86 -5.12 4.08
N ALA A 114 18.86 -4.95 3.23
CA ALA A 114 20.09 -4.21 3.53
C ALA A 114 19.85 -2.73 3.93
N TYR A 115 18.74 -2.14 3.50
CA TYR A 115 18.38 -0.78 3.90
C TYR A 115 18.09 -0.69 5.40
N TYR A 116 17.55 -1.74 6.00
CA TYR A 116 17.17 -1.76 7.42
C TYR A 116 18.35 -2.04 8.34
N ASP A 117 19.45 -2.58 7.83
CA ASP A 117 20.67 -2.78 8.63
C ASP A 117 21.28 -1.43 9.08
N GLU A 118 21.02 -0.37 8.31
CA GLU A 118 21.52 0.99 8.59
C GLU A 118 20.44 1.91 9.17
N MET A 119 19.17 1.50 9.16
CA MET A 119 18.05 2.35 9.61
C MET A 119 17.85 2.31 11.12
N HIS A 120 17.94 3.45 11.77
CA HIS A 120 17.59 3.62 13.19
C HIS A 120 16.19 4.22 13.33
N ILE A 121 15.19 3.39 13.63
CA ILE A 121 13.83 3.85 13.91
C ILE A 121 13.75 4.32 15.37
N SER A 122 13.42 5.58 15.57
CA SER A 122 13.21 6.12 16.92
C SER A 122 11.83 5.71 17.45
N ILE A 123 11.77 4.60 18.19
CA ILE A 123 10.52 4.09 18.78
C ILE A 123 9.77 5.14 19.62
N PRO A 124 10.42 6.00 20.45
CA PRO A 124 9.72 7.04 21.19
C PRO A 124 9.00 8.06 20.31
N ILE A 125 9.63 8.47 19.18
CA ILE A 125 9.02 9.43 18.24
C ILE A 125 7.83 8.80 17.54
N THR A 126 7.96 7.55 17.11
CA THR A 126 6.87 6.82 16.46
C THR A 126 5.66 6.68 17.39
N LYS A 127 5.90 6.30 18.66
CA LYS A 127 4.83 6.20 19.66
C LYS A 127 4.18 7.56 19.95
N LEU A 128 4.96 8.64 20.04
CA LEU A 128 4.41 9.98 20.21
C LEU A 128 3.49 10.37 19.04
N GLY A 129 3.89 10.05 17.82
CA GLY A 129 3.05 10.24 16.62
C GLY A 129 1.74 9.44 16.67
N GLN A 130 1.79 8.17 17.08
CA GLN A 130 0.61 7.32 17.27
C GLN A 130 -0.35 7.87 18.33
N TYR A 131 0.16 8.29 19.49
CA TYR A 131 -0.67 8.93 20.53
C TYR A 131 -1.27 10.26 20.05
N GLY A 132 -0.49 11.06 19.30
CA GLY A 132 -0.99 12.31 18.71
C GLY A 132 -2.14 12.06 17.74
N ALA A 133 -2.04 11.03 16.90
CA ALA A 133 -3.09 10.62 15.98
C ALA A 133 -4.32 10.12 16.74
N ALA A 134 -4.14 9.22 17.72
CA ALA A 134 -5.24 8.67 18.54
C ALA A 134 -6.01 9.75 19.30
N LEU A 135 -5.33 10.83 19.72
CA LEU A 135 -5.95 11.99 20.39
C LEU A 135 -6.51 13.03 19.41
N GLY A 136 -6.41 12.80 18.11
CA GLY A 136 -6.87 13.71 17.07
C GLY A 136 -6.02 14.98 16.91
N ILE A 137 -4.82 15.04 17.52
CA ILE A 137 -3.93 16.21 17.44
C ILE A 137 -3.46 16.44 16.01
N THR A 138 -3.29 15.36 15.24
CA THR A 138 -2.87 15.41 13.83
C THR A 138 -3.84 16.20 12.95
N ARG A 139 -5.14 16.25 13.32
CA ARG A 139 -6.17 17.02 12.59
C ARG A 139 -5.95 18.53 12.65
N TRP A 140 -5.19 19.00 13.64
CA TRP A 140 -4.90 20.41 13.85
C TRP A 140 -3.62 20.87 13.14
N ILE A 141 -2.87 19.95 12.51
CA ILE A 141 -1.64 20.26 11.79
C ILE A 141 -1.99 20.56 10.33
N PRO A 142 -1.91 21.83 9.88
CA PRO A 142 -2.25 22.19 8.52
C PRO A 142 -1.37 21.45 7.51
N GLY A 143 -1.98 20.91 6.46
CA GLY A 143 -1.26 20.26 5.35
C GLY A 143 -0.70 18.88 5.65
N LEU A 144 -0.95 18.29 6.82
CA LEU A 144 -0.47 16.93 7.13
C LEU A 144 -1.06 15.87 6.20
N ALA A 145 -2.32 16.04 5.79
CA ALA A 145 -3.00 15.16 4.82
C ALA A 145 -2.69 15.50 3.36
N GLU A 146 -1.91 16.55 3.08
CA GLU A 146 -1.59 16.98 1.73
C GLU A 146 -0.43 16.16 1.15
N SER A 147 -0.72 14.91 0.76
CA SER A 147 0.25 14.03 0.08
C SER A 147 0.57 14.51 -1.35
N ASP A 148 1.56 13.88 -1.96
CA ASP A 148 1.89 14.13 -3.38
C ASP A 148 0.74 13.71 -4.31
N ALA A 149 -0.06 12.71 -3.93
CA ALA A 149 -1.26 12.33 -4.67
C ALA A 149 -2.28 13.47 -4.74
N ILE A 150 -2.44 14.24 -3.65
CA ILE A 150 -3.30 15.44 -3.62
C ILE A 150 -2.69 16.61 -4.38
N LYS A 151 -1.39 16.88 -4.17
CA LYS A 151 -0.72 18.07 -4.72
C LYS A 151 -0.40 17.97 -6.20
N ALA A 152 0.03 16.81 -6.65
CA ALA A 152 0.56 16.60 -8.00
C ALA A 152 -0.10 15.45 -8.77
N GLY A 153 -0.95 14.66 -8.10
CA GLY A 153 -1.65 13.53 -8.69
C GLY A 153 -2.86 13.93 -9.55
N THR A 154 -3.54 12.92 -10.07
CA THR A 154 -4.72 13.07 -10.97
C THR A 154 -6.06 12.91 -10.23
N LEU A 155 -6.05 13.04 -8.90
CA LEU A 155 -7.27 12.94 -8.09
C LEU A 155 -8.24 14.08 -8.41
N SER A 156 -9.53 13.75 -8.55
CA SER A 156 -10.61 14.74 -8.60
C SER A 156 -10.75 15.46 -7.26
N GLU A 157 -11.46 16.58 -7.22
CA GLU A 157 -11.68 17.30 -5.95
C GLU A 157 -12.45 16.45 -4.94
N GLU A 158 -13.39 15.63 -5.41
CA GLU A 158 -14.13 14.69 -4.56
C GLU A 158 -13.18 13.63 -3.95
N GLU A 159 -12.27 13.07 -4.76
CA GLU A 159 -11.28 12.09 -4.28
C GLU A 159 -10.28 12.71 -3.30
N LYS A 160 -9.90 13.96 -3.49
CA LYS A 160 -9.08 14.70 -2.53
C LYS A 160 -9.79 14.91 -1.19
N GLU A 161 -11.09 15.19 -1.22
CA GLU A 161 -11.90 15.26 0.01
C GLU A 161 -12.00 13.91 0.71
N ILE A 162 -12.24 12.84 -0.05
CA ILE A 162 -12.23 11.47 0.48
C ILE A 162 -10.86 11.13 1.08
N TYR A 163 -9.76 11.44 0.39
CA TYR A 163 -8.42 11.21 0.89
C TYR A 163 -8.17 11.89 2.24
N ARG A 164 -8.56 13.17 2.37
CA ARG A 164 -8.46 13.89 3.63
C ARG A 164 -9.30 13.27 4.73
N ALA A 165 -10.50 12.79 4.39
CA ALA A 165 -11.39 12.14 5.35
C ALA A 165 -10.84 10.79 5.83
N VAL A 166 -10.19 10.03 4.96
CA VAL A 166 -9.55 8.74 5.30
C VAL A 166 -8.29 8.96 6.14
N PHE A 167 -7.56 10.04 5.89
CA PHE A 167 -6.33 10.37 6.61
C PHE A 167 -6.58 10.69 8.09
N TYR A 168 -7.73 11.26 8.42
CA TYR A 168 -8.10 11.73 9.76
C TYR A 168 -9.12 10.82 10.46
#